data_cb436284649bee08ee69d148b24339f7
#
_entry.id   cb436284649bee08ee69d148b24339f7
#
_cell.length_a   1.000
_cell.length_b   1.000
_cell.length_c   1.000
_cell.angle_alpha   90.00
_cell.angle_beta   90.00
_cell.angle_gamma   90.00
#
_symmetry.space_group_name_H-M   'P 1'
#
loop_
_entity.id
_entity.type
_entity.pdbx_description
1 polymer ?
#
loop_
_entity_poly.entity_id
_entity_poly.type
_entity_poly.pdbx_seq_one_letter_code
_entity_poly.pdbx_strand_id
1 'polypeptide(L)'
;AGPRRIKAGAARDHFLGVAGISGRGEAFKSGGRVVKNVTGYDLCKLMAGSFGTLAALTEVTIKVLPAPEKIRTVLLFGQEDGTAILAMSQAAGSPHEVSGLAHLPSAIAARSSVSYVQTAGASVTAVRVEGPGPSVEHRAAALREQWGSFGAVEELHGHNSSTFWREVANVAHLLPQADAVIWKLSVTPSLGAETMAAALSEGGEGYYDWAGGLLWLSVPLLNDGHS
;
A
#
# COMPACT_ATOMS: atom_id res chain seq x y z
N ALA A 1 1.81 -5.14 5.58
CA ALA A 1 1.12 -5.23 4.31
C ALA A 1 1.29 -3.90 3.59
N GLY A 2 1.94 -3.89 2.46
CA GLY A 2 2.15 -2.71 1.62
C GLY A 2 1.03 -2.54 0.58
N PRO A 3 1.28 -1.78 -0.50
CA PRO A 3 0.32 -1.49 -1.55
C PRO A 3 -0.35 -2.71 -2.19
N ARG A 4 0.35 -3.86 -2.20
CA ARG A 4 -0.18 -5.13 -2.74
C ARG A 4 -1.26 -5.80 -1.88
N ARG A 5 -1.60 -5.23 -0.72
CA ARG A 5 -2.59 -5.83 0.19
C ARG A 5 -3.93 -6.10 -0.49
N ILE A 6 -4.37 -5.23 -1.36
CA ILE A 6 -5.65 -5.36 -2.07
C ILE A 6 -5.73 -6.62 -2.95
N LYS A 7 -4.59 -7.08 -3.50
CA LYS A 7 -4.49 -8.28 -4.34
C LYS A 7 -3.92 -9.47 -3.60
N ALA A 8 -2.84 -9.28 -2.85
CA ALA A 8 -2.07 -10.37 -2.26
C ALA A 8 -2.49 -10.70 -0.82
N GLY A 9 -3.28 -9.83 -0.17
CA GLY A 9 -3.63 -9.98 1.24
C GLY A 9 -2.58 -9.44 2.19
N ALA A 10 -2.83 -9.60 3.49
CA ALA A 10 -1.94 -9.19 4.57
C ALA A 10 -0.93 -10.29 4.92
N ALA A 11 0.09 -9.97 5.72
CA ALA A 11 1.03 -10.95 6.27
C ALA A 11 0.31 -12.12 6.97
N ARG A 12 -0.77 -11.80 7.70
CA ARG A 12 -1.65 -12.79 8.33
C ARG A 12 -2.17 -13.85 7.36
N ASP A 13 -2.48 -13.49 6.12
CA ASP A 13 -3.05 -14.39 5.11
C ASP A 13 -2.01 -15.34 4.51
N HIS A 14 -0.73 -15.03 4.73
CA HIS A 14 0.41 -15.84 4.32
C HIS A 14 0.99 -16.70 5.45
N PHE A 15 0.54 -16.53 6.68
CA PHE A 15 1.09 -17.18 7.88
C PHE A 15 0.46 -18.56 8.05
N LEU A 16 1.20 -19.63 7.79
CA LEU A 16 0.72 -21.01 7.79
C LEU A 16 1.11 -21.81 9.04
N GLY A 17 2.27 -21.51 9.63
CA GLY A 17 2.77 -22.22 10.78
C GLY A 17 3.69 -21.35 11.63
N VAL A 18 3.76 -21.68 12.92
CA VAL A 18 4.56 -20.96 13.91
C VAL A 18 5.11 -21.90 14.96
N ALA A 19 6.34 -21.69 15.39
CA ALA A 19 6.87 -22.16 16.65
C ALA A 19 7.36 -20.97 17.48
N GLY A 20 7.24 -21.04 18.78
CA GLY A 20 7.61 -19.94 19.66
C GLY A 20 7.62 -20.32 21.13
N ILE A 21 7.90 -19.31 21.96
CA ILE A 21 7.91 -19.41 23.43
C ILE A 21 6.89 -18.40 23.96
N SER A 22 5.97 -18.87 24.77
CA SER A 22 4.94 -18.06 25.43
C SER A 22 5.53 -17.17 26.51
N GLY A 23 4.75 -16.20 27.01
CA GLY A 23 5.13 -15.37 28.16
C GLY A 23 5.32 -16.16 29.46
N ARG A 24 4.94 -17.45 29.50
CA ARG A 24 5.19 -18.38 30.63
C ARG A 24 6.48 -19.20 30.48
N GLY A 25 7.25 -18.97 29.37
CA GLY A 25 8.44 -19.76 29.07
C GLY A 25 8.15 -21.14 28.44
N GLU A 26 6.90 -21.40 28.03
CA GLU A 26 6.48 -22.67 27.44
C GLU A 26 6.68 -22.65 25.91
N ALA A 27 7.37 -23.67 25.40
CA ALA A 27 7.50 -23.84 23.95
C ALA A 27 6.18 -24.36 23.36
N PHE A 28 5.78 -23.79 22.23
CA PHE A 28 4.59 -24.22 21.50
C PHE A 28 4.83 -24.28 19.99
N LYS A 29 4.00 -25.05 19.31
CA LYS A 29 3.95 -25.10 17.84
C LYS A 29 2.52 -25.18 17.38
N SER A 30 2.17 -24.44 16.31
CA SER A 30 0.85 -24.44 15.72
C SER A 30 0.91 -24.28 14.20
N GLY A 31 -0.07 -24.86 13.50
CA GLY A 31 -0.08 -24.86 12.03
C GLY A 31 0.97 -25.78 11.43
N GLY A 32 1.35 -25.51 10.17
CA GLY A 32 2.32 -26.33 9.44
C GLY A 32 2.46 -25.88 7.99
N ARG A 33 2.93 -26.77 7.11
CA ARG A 33 3.18 -26.48 5.68
C ARG A 33 1.95 -26.66 4.79
N VAL A 34 0.75 -26.71 5.37
CA VAL A 34 -0.51 -26.90 4.65
C VAL A 34 -1.36 -25.66 4.69
N VAL A 35 -2.04 -25.35 3.58
CA VAL A 35 -2.89 -24.15 3.46
C VAL A 35 -4.16 -24.26 4.32
N LYS A 36 -4.67 -25.49 4.52
CA LYS A 36 -5.86 -25.77 5.33
C LYS A 36 -5.47 -26.63 6.53
N ASN A 37 -5.60 -26.07 7.73
CA ASN A 37 -5.53 -26.79 8.98
C ASN A 37 -6.80 -26.45 9.78
N VAL A 38 -7.58 -27.48 10.12
CA VAL A 38 -8.88 -27.36 10.80
C VAL A 38 -8.84 -27.84 12.25
N THR A 39 -7.66 -28.20 12.76
CA THR A 39 -7.49 -28.73 14.11
C THR A 39 -7.16 -27.60 15.08
N GLY A 40 -8.03 -27.35 16.03
CA GLY A 40 -7.84 -26.37 17.10
C GLY A 40 -7.94 -24.92 16.65
N TYR A 41 -7.42 -24.01 17.47
CA TYR A 41 -7.40 -22.58 17.18
C TYR A 41 -6.31 -22.21 16.17
N ASP A 42 -6.58 -21.24 15.31
CA ASP A 42 -5.59 -20.70 14.37
C ASP A 42 -4.66 -19.69 15.08
N LEU A 43 -3.71 -20.22 15.83
CA LEU A 43 -2.72 -19.40 16.53
C LEU A 43 -1.82 -18.63 15.56
N CYS A 44 -1.63 -19.12 14.33
CA CYS A 44 -0.85 -18.42 13.32
C CYS A 44 -1.47 -17.04 13.01
N LYS A 45 -2.79 -16.99 12.85
CA LYS A 45 -3.53 -15.75 12.61
C LYS A 45 -3.54 -14.82 13.83
N LEU A 46 -3.51 -15.37 15.03
CA LEU A 46 -3.42 -14.62 16.28
C LEU A 46 -2.04 -13.97 16.45
N MET A 47 -0.97 -14.72 16.15
CA MET A 47 0.42 -14.24 16.31
C MET A 47 0.79 -13.18 15.27
N ALA A 48 0.22 -13.25 14.05
CA ALA A 48 0.51 -12.30 12.99
C ALA A 48 -0.03 -10.90 13.32
N GLY A 49 0.89 -9.96 13.63
CA GLY A 49 0.56 -8.59 14.02
C GLY A 49 0.44 -8.37 15.53
N SER A 50 0.85 -9.34 16.35
CA SER A 50 0.87 -9.21 17.82
C SER A 50 2.01 -8.34 18.37
N PHE A 51 2.93 -7.88 17.52
CA PHE A 51 4.09 -7.05 17.91
C PHE A 51 4.94 -7.62 19.05
N GLY A 52 5.03 -8.95 19.17
CA GLY A 52 5.79 -9.62 20.23
C GLY A 52 5.11 -9.64 21.61
N THR A 53 3.85 -9.16 21.73
CA THR A 53 3.14 -9.08 23.00
C THR A 53 2.61 -10.44 23.49
N LEU A 54 2.48 -11.42 22.59
CA LEU A 54 1.91 -12.73 22.91
C LEU A 54 2.97 -13.83 23.06
N ALA A 55 4.03 -13.77 22.26
CA ALA A 55 5.10 -14.77 22.28
C ALA A 55 6.35 -14.26 21.57
N ALA A 56 7.50 -14.89 21.87
CA ALA A 56 8.71 -14.80 21.07
C ALA A 56 8.68 -15.92 20.01
N LEU A 57 8.67 -15.55 18.73
CA LEU A 57 8.62 -16.50 17.62
C LEU A 57 10.04 -16.99 17.27
N THR A 58 10.22 -18.30 17.16
CA THR A 58 11.50 -18.95 16.80
C THR A 58 11.49 -19.50 15.38
N GLU A 59 10.30 -19.85 14.84
CA GLU A 59 10.12 -20.36 13.49
C GLU A 59 8.80 -19.84 12.94
N VAL A 60 8.79 -19.44 11.66
CA VAL A 60 7.58 -19.11 10.91
C VAL A 60 7.55 -19.86 9.59
N THR A 61 6.37 -20.36 9.22
CA THR A 61 6.08 -20.94 7.92
C THR A 61 5.14 -20.02 7.17
N ILE A 62 5.57 -19.53 6.00
CA ILE A 62 4.78 -18.60 5.19
C ILE A 62 4.48 -19.19 3.80
N LYS A 63 3.29 -18.90 3.29
CA LYS A 63 2.94 -19.10 1.89
C LYS A 63 3.61 -18.03 1.04
N VAL A 64 4.29 -18.42 -0.01
CA VAL A 64 4.88 -17.50 -0.98
C VAL A 64 4.06 -17.51 -2.27
N LEU A 65 4.10 -16.40 -3.00
CA LEU A 65 3.54 -16.27 -4.35
C LEU A 65 4.70 -16.23 -5.35
N PRO A 66 4.52 -16.75 -6.58
CA PRO A 66 5.50 -16.57 -7.63
C PRO A 66 5.82 -15.10 -7.87
N ALA A 67 7.08 -14.79 -8.15
CA ALA A 67 7.46 -13.47 -8.60
C ALA A 67 6.80 -13.17 -9.96
N PRO A 68 6.23 -12.00 -10.18
CA PRO A 68 5.66 -11.64 -11.46
C PRO A 68 6.77 -11.50 -12.52
N GLU A 69 6.51 -11.99 -13.72
CA GLU A 69 7.42 -11.85 -14.87
C GLU A 69 7.57 -10.38 -15.26
N LYS A 70 6.46 -9.64 -15.25
CA LYS A 70 6.39 -8.23 -15.64
C LYS A 70 5.56 -7.41 -14.65
N ILE A 71 5.97 -6.14 -14.48
CA ILE A 71 5.25 -5.15 -13.69
C ILE A 71 5.10 -3.89 -14.54
N ARG A 72 3.90 -3.29 -14.55
CA ARG A 72 3.61 -2.00 -15.15
C ARG A 72 2.82 -1.15 -14.18
N THR A 73 3.01 0.15 -14.28
CA THR A 73 2.20 1.14 -13.55
C THR A 73 1.69 2.16 -14.53
N VAL A 74 0.38 2.31 -14.61
CA VAL A 74 -0.24 3.43 -15.33
C VAL A 74 -0.36 4.60 -14.37
N LEU A 75 0.06 5.77 -14.82
CA LEU A 75 -0.04 7.05 -14.11
C LEU A 75 -1.12 7.89 -14.75
N LEU A 76 -1.86 8.61 -13.91
CA LEU A 76 -2.83 9.64 -14.29
C LEU A 76 -2.46 10.92 -13.54
N PHE A 77 -2.34 12.03 -14.24
CA PHE A 77 -1.84 13.29 -13.71
C PHE A 77 -2.93 14.31 -13.43
N GLY A 78 -2.69 15.17 -12.43
CA GLY A 78 -3.44 16.40 -12.20
C GLY A 78 -4.84 16.22 -11.60
N GLN A 79 -5.11 15.06 -10.98
CA GLN A 79 -6.43 14.81 -10.41
C GLN A 79 -6.55 15.39 -8.99
N GLU A 80 -7.70 15.95 -8.69
CA GLU A 80 -8.16 16.24 -7.34
C GLU A 80 -8.39 14.93 -6.57
N ASP A 81 -8.23 14.94 -5.26
CA ASP A 81 -8.31 13.77 -4.39
C ASP A 81 -9.58 12.93 -4.61
N GLY A 82 -10.75 13.58 -4.67
CA GLY A 82 -12.02 12.89 -4.90
C GLY A 82 -12.11 12.19 -6.26
N THR A 83 -11.62 12.84 -7.32
CA THR A 83 -11.56 12.27 -8.68
C THR A 83 -10.55 11.15 -8.76
N ALA A 84 -9.40 11.30 -8.10
CA ALA A 84 -8.38 10.27 -8.02
C ALA A 84 -8.91 9.00 -7.32
N ILE A 85 -9.63 9.15 -6.21
CA ILE A 85 -10.27 8.03 -5.50
C ILE A 85 -11.32 7.35 -6.38
N LEU A 86 -12.11 8.12 -7.14
CA LEU A 86 -13.08 7.56 -8.08
C LEU A 86 -12.39 6.74 -9.17
N ALA A 87 -11.34 7.29 -9.80
CA ALA A 87 -10.57 6.60 -10.84
C ALA A 87 -9.93 5.31 -10.30
N MET A 88 -9.35 5.36 -9.10
CA MET A 88 -8.78 4.19 -8.42
C MET A 88 -9.84 3.15 -8.08
N SER A 89 -11.01 3.57 -7.63
CA SER A 89 -12.12 2.65 -7.29
C SER A 89 -12.65 1.94 -8.54
N GLN A 90 -12.78 2.64 -9.65
CA GLN A 90 -13.15 2.04 -10.94
C GLN A 90 -12.10 1.03 -11.42
N ALA A 91 -10.81 1.36 -11.31
CA ALA A 91 -9.74 0.43 -11.65
C ALA A 91 -9.73 -0.80 -10.73
N ALA A 92 -9.99 -0.63 -9.43
CA ALA A 92 -10.10 -1.73 -8.46
C ALA A 92 -11.25 -2.69 -8.78
N GLY A 93 -12.38 -2.17 -9.25
CA GLY A 93 -13.55 -2.94 -9.69
C GLY A 93 -13.45 -3.54 -11.10
N SER A 94 -12.39 -3.23 -11.85
CA SER A 94 -12.19 -3.70 -13.22
C SER A 94 -11.71 -5.16 -13.27
N PRO A 95 -11.84 -5.85 -14.43
CA PRO A 95 -11.32 -7.21 -14.60
C PRO A 95 -9.79 -7.26 -14.74
N HIS A 96 -9.09 -6.14 -14.56
CA HIS A 96 -7.66 -6.03 -14.82
C HIS A 96 -6.78 -6.49 -13.65
N GLU A 97 -7.36 -7.05 -12.59
CA GLU A 97 -6.63 -7.63 -11.44
C GLU A 97 -5.52 -6.70 -10.92
N VAL A 98 -5.84 -5.45 -10.67
CA VAL A 98 -4.89 -4.46 -10.17
C VAL A 98 -4.27 -4.90 -8.84
N SER A 99 -2.98 -4.63 -8.65
CA SER A 99 -2.22 -5.07 -7.49
C SER A 99 -1.73 -3.95 -6.58
N GLY A 100 -1.99 -2.71 -6.95
CA GLY A 100 -1.68 -1.53 -6.15
C GLY A 100 -2.38 -0.31 -6.72
N LEU A 101 -2.83 0.59 -5.85
CA LEU A 101 -3.53 1.84 -6.20
C LEU A 101 -3.13 2.91 -5.20
N ALA A 102 -2.49 3.97 -5.65
CA ALA A 102 -2.03 5.08 -4.83
C ALA A 102 -2.29 6.42 -5.51
N HIS A 103 -2.49 7.46 -4.70
CA HIS A 103 -2.58 8.83 -5.17
C HIS A 103 -1.67 9.72 -4.32
N LEU A 104 -0.76 10.43 -4.99
CA LEU A 104 0.19 11.35 -4.40
C LEU A 104 -0.19 12.77 -4.79
N PRO A 105 -0.58 13.66 -3.86
CA PRO A 105 -0.69 15.09 -4.10
C PRO A 105 0.62 15.66 -4.67
N SER A 106 0.56 16.76 -5.40
CA SER A 106 1.69 17.33 -6.14
C SER A 106 2.96 17.51 -5.31
N ALA A 107 2.83 18.05 -4.10
CA ALA A 107 3.97 18.25 -3.19
C ALA A 107 4.63 16.93 -2.75
N ILE A 108 3.84 15.87 -2.63
CA ILE A 108 4.33 14.53 -2.28
C ILE A 108 4.95 13.84 -3.50
N ALA A 109 4.33 13.95 -4.68
CA ALA A 109 4.85 13.41 -5.93
C ALA A 109 6.23 13.97 -6.27
N ALA A 110 6.46 15.26 -6.01
CA ALA A 110 7.74 15.95 -6.22
C ALA A 110 8.92 15.35 -5.41
N ARG A 111 8.64 14.53 -4.40
CA ARG A 111 9.67 13.86 -3.57
C ARG A 111 10.04 12.46 -4.07
N SER A 112 9.41 11.98 -5.14
CA SER A 112 9.74 10.68 -5.72
C SER A 112 11.15 10.69 -6.32
N SER A 113 11.86 9.57 -6.20
CA SER A 113 13.13 9.36 -6.94
C SER A 113 12.89 8.94 -8.40
N VAL A 114 11.64 8.64 -8.77
CA VAL A 114 11.25 8.35 -10.15
C VAL A 114 11.02 9.67 -10.88
N SER A 115 11.91 10.02 -11.80
CA SER A 115 11.91 11.34 -12.49
C SER A 115 10.58 11.70 -13.14
N TYR A 116 9.89 10.76 -13.80
CA TYR A 116 8.56 10.96 -14.38
C TYR A 116 7.48 11.38 -13.36
N VAL A 117 7.61 10.93 -12.12
CA VAL A 117 6.73 11.31 -11.02
C VAL A 117 7.20 12.63 -10.40
N GLN A 118 8.50 12.75 -10.14
CA GLN A 118 9.11 13.92 -9.53
C GLN A 118 8.87 15.21 -10.34
N THR A 119 9.03 15.13 -11.65
CA THR A 119 8.94 16.28 -12.55
C THR A 119 7.54 16.52 -13.13
N ALA A 120 6.54 15.77 -12.69
CA ALA A 120 5.16 15.88 -13.18
C ALA A 120 4.55 17.28 -12.96
N GLY A 121 4.97 18.01 -11.92
CA GLY A 121 4.43 19.32 -11.56
C GLY A 121 2.94 19.29 -11.15
N ALA A 122 2.38 18.10 -10.95
CA ALA A 122 0.98 17.85 -10.65
C ALA A 122 0.85 16.66 -9.71
N SER A 123 -0.37 16.41 -9.21
CA SER A 123 -0.68 15.18 -8.49
C SER A 123 -0.53 13.95 -9.39
N VAL A 124 -0.20 12.81 -8.81
CA VAL A 124 0.01 11.55 -9.54
C VAL A 124 -0.84 10.44 -8.92
N THR A 125 -1.78 9.92 -9.70
CA THR A 125 -2.55 8.73 -9.37
C THR A 125 -1.95 7.53 -10.10
N ALA A 126 -1.73 6.43 -9.43
CA ALA A 126 -1.02 5.28 -9.96
C ALA A 126 -1.81 3.98 -9.77
N VAL A 127 -1.87 3.16 -10.84
CA VAL A 127 -2.41 1.80 -10.79
C VAL A 127 -1.37 0.80 -11.26
N ARG A 128 -1.19 -0.28 -10.49
CA ARG A 128 -0.23 -1.33 -10.74
C ARG A 128 -0.88 -2.60 -11.27
N VAL A 129 -0.32 -3.15 -12.33
CA VAL A 129 -0.61 -4.51 -12.82
C VAL A 129 0.67 -5.33 -12.88
N GLU A 130 0.55 -6.63 -12.59
CA GLU A 130 1.69 -7.56 -12.55
C GLU A 130 1.27 -8.98 -12.94
N GLY A 131 2.21 -9.78 -13.43
CA GLY A 131 1.99 -11.17 -13.83
C GLY A 131 2.73 -11.54 -15.14
N PRO A 132 2.18 -12.47 -15.94
CA PRO A 132 2.75 -12.85 -17.24
C PRO A 132 2.80 -11.67 -18.22
N GLY A 133 3.88 -11.56 -19.00
CA GLY A 133 4.19 -10.42 -19.86
C GLY A 133 3.04 -9.96 -20.76
N PRO A 134 2.50 -10.82 -21.65
CA PRO A 134 1.41 -10.42 -22.56
C PRO A 134 0.14 -9.97 -21.84
N SER A 135 -0.20 -10.63 -20.73
CA SER A 135 -1.37 -10.25 -19.90
C SER A 135 -1.19 -8.88 -19.26
N VAL A 136 0.00 -8.58 -18.75
CA VAL A 136 0.31 -7.27 -18.12
C VAL A 136 0.23 -6.16 -19.17
N GLU A 137 0.76 -6.36 -20.36
CA GLU A 137 0.71 -5.38 -21.45
C GLU A 137 -0.71 -5.05 -21.87
N HIS A 138 -1.54 -6.07 -22.07
CA HIS A 138 -2.95 -5.90 -22.42
C HIS A 138 -3.72 -5.12 -21.34
N ARG A 139 -3.56 -5.49 -20.06
CA ARG A 139 -4.24 -4.84 -18.94
C ARG A 139 -3.76 -3.42 -18.72
N ALA A 140 -2.47 -3.14 -18.88
CA ALA A 140 -1.93 -1.79 -18.80
C ALA A 140 -2.49 -0.90 -19.91
N ALA A 141 -2.57 -1.41 -21.16
CA ALA A 141 -3.16 -0.68 -22.28
C ALA A 141 -4.64 -0.35 -22.02
N ALA A 142 -5.44 -1.30 -21.55
CA ALA A 142 -6.86 -1.09 -21.23
C ALA A 142 -7.05 -0.07 -20.08
N LEU A 143 -6.21 -0.10 -19.05
CA LEU A 143 -6.24 0.89 -17.97
C LEU A 143 -5.82 2.29 -18.42
N ARG A 144 -4.85 2.38 -19.35
CA ARG A 144 -4.49 3.68 -19.98
C ARG A 144 -5.64 4.26 -20.78
N GLU A 145 -6.34 3.45 -21.55
CA GLU A 145 -7.53 3.86 -22.31
C GLU A 145 -8.63 4.33 -21.36
N GLN A 146 -8.94 3.54 -20.31
CA GLN A 146 -9.92 3.90 -19.30
C GLN A 146 -9.57 5.22 -18.60
N TRP A 147 -8.33 5.38 -18.16
CA TRP A 147 -7.88 6.56 -17.43
C TRP A 147 -7.64 7.78 -18.33
N GLY A 148 -7.44 7.59 -19.63
CA GLY A 148 -7.35 8.66 -20.62
C GLY A 148 -8.57 9.57 -20.66
N SER A 149 -9.74 9.07 -20.23
CA SER A 149 -10.95 9.89 -20.09
C SER A 149 -10.91 10.87 -18.92
N PHE A 150 -10.03 10.67 -17.94
CA PHE A 150 -9.85 11.55 -16.78
C PHE A 150 -8.75 12.60 -17.02
N GLY A 151 -7.77 12.34 -17.88
CA GLY A 151 -6.68 13.27 -18.14
C GLY A 151 -5.45 12.63 -18.79
N ALA A 152 -4.32 13.31 -18.68
CA ALA A 152 -3.05 12.84 -19.21
C ALA A 152 -2.59 11.58 -18.48
N VAL A 153 -2.15 10.57 -19.24
CA VAL A 153 -1.68 9.28 -18.74
C VAL A 153 -0.29 8.94 -19.26
N GLU A 154 0.49 8.28 -18.43
CA GLU A 154 1.81 7.73 -18.74
C GLU A 154 1.97 6.32 -18.18
N GLU A 155 3.07 5.63 -18.53
CA GLU A 155 3.35 4.27 -18.06
C GLU A 155 4.78 4.15 -17.51
N LEU A 156 4.90 3.63 -16.28
CA LEU A 156 6.18 3.23 -15.72
C LEU A 156 6.44 1.75 -15.98
N HIS A 157 7.64 1.46 -16.47
CA HIS A 157 8.11 0.13 -16.78
C HIS A 157 9.08 -0.39 -15.71
N GLY A 158 9.09 -1.72 -15.51
CA GLY A 158 10.12 -2.49 -14.81
C GLY A 158 10.70 -1.80 -13.57
N HIS A 159 11.89 -1.25 -13.72
CA HIS A 159 12.64 -0.63 -12.62
C HIS A 159 11.91 0.57 -12.00
N ASN A 160 11.44 1.52 -12.83
CA ASN A 160 10.74 2.71 -12.35
C ASN A 160 9.43 2.36 -11.63
N SER A 161 8.67 1.39 -12.19
CA SER A 161 7.47 0.87 -11.53
C SER A 161 7.82 0.25 -10.17
N SER A 162 8.85 -0.59 -10.09
CA SER A 162 9.28 -1.22 -8.85
C SER A 162 9.78 -0.22 -7.81
N THR A 163 10.51 0.81 -8.26
CA THR A 163 11.02 1.88 -7.40
C THR A 163 9.88 2.69 -6.81
N PHE A 164 8.96 3.15 -7.64
CA PHE A 164 7.76 3.88 -7.19
C PHE A 164 6.98 3.14 -6.10
N TRP A 165 6.67 1.86 -6.33
CA TRP A 165 5.91 1.08 -5.34
C TRP A 165 6.70 0.74 -4.08
N ARG A 166 8.04 0.74 -4.14
CA ARG A 166 8.89 0.64 -2.95
C ARG A 166 8.84 1.91 -2.13
N GLU A 167 8.84 3.08 -2.76
CA GLU A 167 8.68 4.37 -2.09
C GLU A 167 7.33 4.45 -1.37
N VAL A 168 6.23 4.11 -2.06
CA VAL A 168 4.88 4.05 -1.47
C VAL A 168 4.84 3.07 -0.28
N ALA A 169 5.43 1.88 -0.43
CA ALA A 169 5.43 0.86 0.63
C ALA A 169 6.23 1.25 1.87
N ASN A 170 7.33 1.99 1.68
CA ASN A 170 8.25 2.40 2.74
C ASN A 170 7.92 3.79 3.31
N VAL A 171 6.85 4.42 2.84
CA VAL A 171 6.44 5.78 3.25
C VAL A 171 7.54 6.81 2.98
N ALA A 172 8.39 6.55 1.96
CA ALA A 172 9.60 7.34 1.70
C ALA A 172 9.32 8.81 1.40
N HIS A 173 8.16 9.12 0.85
CA HIS A 173 7.75 10.50 0.51
C HIS A 173 7.49 11.39 1.73
N LEU A 174 7.28 10.82 2.93
CA LEU A 174 7.01 11.55 4.16
C LEU A 174 8.20 11.55 5.12
N LEU A 175 9.29 10.83 4.80
CA LEU A 175 10.51 10.73 5.62
C LEU A 175 11.63 11.60 5.04
N PRO A 176 12.49 12.21 5.88
CA PRO A 176 12.41 12.42 7.32
C PRO A 176 11.91 13.83 7.67
N GLN A 177 10.99 13.95 8.60
CA GLN A 177 10.64 15.24 9.21
C GLN A 177 10.89 15.14 10.72
N ALA A 178 11.79 15.97 11.23
CA ALA A 178 12.30 15.87 12.60
C ALA A 178 11.22 16.07 13.68
N ASP A 179 10.19 16.88 13.38
CA ASP A 179 9.17 17.29 14.33
C ASP A 179 7.75 16.87 13.89
N ALA A 180 7.63 15.72 13.25
CA ALA A 180 6.34 15.21 12.81
C ALA A 180 6.15 13.73 13.15
N VAL A 181 4.90 13.35 13.36
CA VAL A 181 4.48 11.96 13.59
C VAL A 181 3.84 11.41 12.33
N ILE A 182 4.27 10.21 11.94
CA ILE A 182 3.65 9.49 10.82
C ILE A 182 2.47 8.67 11.32
N TRP A 183 1.31 8.98 10.79
CA TRP A 183 0.07 8.25 11.05
C TRP A 183 -0.29 7.33 9.88
N LYS A 184 -0.80 6.17 10.24
CA LYS A 184 -1.40 5.23 9.31
C LYS A 184 -2.88 5.10 9.62
N LEU A 185 -3.73 5.71 8.80
CA LEU A 185 -5.18 5.67 8.98
C LEU A 185 -5.82 4.74 7.95
N SER A 186 -6.65 3.82 8.42
CA SER A 186 -7.49 2.98 7.56
C SER A 186 -8.93 3.48 7.63
N VAL A 187 -9.44 3.90 6.50
CA VAL A 187 -10.77 4.50 6.36
C VAL A 187 -11.56 3.83 5.22
N THR A 188 -12.86 4.09 5.15
CA THR A 188 -13.61 3.77 3.94
C THR A 188 -13.10 4.65 2.80
N PRO A 189 -12.80 4.12 1.60
CA PRO A 189 -12.27 4.90 0.49
C PRO A 189 -13.07 6.18 0.19
N SER A 190 -14.39 6.14 0.27
CA SER A 190 -15.27 7.31 0.07
C SER A 190 -15.06 8.45 1.07
N LEU A 191 -14.48 8.18 2.24
CA LEU A 191 -14.14 9.17 3.25
C LEU A 191 -12.67 9.63 3.19
N GLY A 192 -11.88 9.05 2.29
CA GLY A 192 -10.45 9.33 2.19
C GLY A 192 -10.14 10.81 1.97
N ALA A 193 -10.80 11.44 1.00
CA ALA A 193 -10.59 12.85 0.68
C ALA A 193 -10.98 13.79 1.85
N GLU A 194 -12.11 13.53 2.49
CA GLU A 194 -12.55 14.30 3.67
C GLU A 194 -11.56 14.17 4.84
N THR A 195 -11.11 12.94 5.12
CA THR A 195 -10.12 12.67 6.17
C THR A 195 -8.78 13.35 5.88
N MET A 196 -8.33 13.35 4.62
CA MET A 196 -7.12 14.05 4.23
C MET A 196 -7.28 15.57 4.38
N ALA A 197 -8.40 16.13 3.95
CA ALA A 197 -8.67 17.58 4.10
C ALA A 197 -8.63 18.02 5.57
N ALA A 198 -9.16 17.21 6.49
CA ALA A 198 -9.07 17.47 7.93
C ALA A 198 -7.61 17.45 8.41
N ALA A 199 -6.79 16.50 7.98
CA ALA A 199 -5.37 16.45 8.35
C ALA A 199 -4.58 17.64 7.79
N LEU A 200 -4.88 18.08 6.57
CA LEU A 200 -4.24 19.24 5.94
C LEU A 200 -4.58 20.54 6.68
N SER A 201 -5.81 20.68 7.22
CA SER A 201 -6.21 21.87 7.99
C SER A 201 -5.42 22.03 9.30
N GLU A 202 -4.86 20.95 9.83
CA GLU A 202 -3.98 20.92 11.00
C GLU A 202 -2.48 21.03 10.62
N GLY A 203 -2.17 21.42 9.39
CA GLY A 203 -0.79 21.55 8.89
C GLY A 203 -0.12 20.23 8.55
N GLY A 204 -0.88 19.15 8.46
CA GLY A 204 -0.39 17.85 8.02
C GLY A 204 -0.19 17.76 6.52
N GLU A 205 0.47 16.70 6.08
CA GLU A 205 0.59 16.31 4.67
C GLU A 205 0.46 14.80 4.54
N GLY A 206 0.17 14.30 3.33
CA GLY A 206 0.01 12.87 3.19
C GLY A 206 -0.29 12.41 1.77
N TYR A 207 -0.51 11.11 1.63
CA TYR A 207 -0.90 10.48 0.39
C TYR A 207 -1.79 9.25 0.64
N TYR A 208 -2.42 8.78 -0.42
CA TYR A 208 -3.37 7.67 -0.39
C TYR A 208 -2.76 6.38 -0.93
N ASP A 209 -3.10 5.27 -0.29
CA ASP A 209 -2.88 3.90 -0.77
C ASP A 209 -4.22 3.13 -0.72
N TRP A 210 -4.29 1.93 -1.26
CA TRP A 210 -5.46 1.05 -1.28
C TRP A 210 -6.72 1.71 -1.83
N ALA A 211 -6.57 2.43 -2.95
CA ALA A 211 -7.68 3.16 -3.59
C ALA A 211 -8.35 4.20 -2.68
N GLY A 212 -7.61 4.84 -1.78
CA GLY A 212 -8.13 5.81 -0.81
C GLY A 212 -8.52 5.21 0.54
N GLY A 213 -8.45 3.89 0.70
CA GLY A 213 -8.77 3.20 1.97
C GLY A 213 -7.64 3.20 3.00
N LEU A 214 -6.46 3.65 2.63
CA LEU A 214 -5.33 3.88 3.53
C LEU A 214 -4.74 5.26 3.27
N LEU A 215 -4.62 6.05 4.33
CA LEU A 215 -3.90 7.31 4.33
C LEU A 215 -2.63 7.18 5.14
N TRP A 216 -1.52 7.63 4.55
CA TRP A 216 -0.29 7.92 5.25
C TRP A 216 -0.20 9.42 5.45
N LEU A 217 -0.11 9.85 6.69
CA LEU A 217 -0.09 11.26 7.09
C LEU A 217 1.16 11.56 7.88
N SER A 218 1.77 12.70 7.61
CA SER A 218 2.77 13.34 8.45
C SER A 218 2.13 14.55 9.09
N VAL A 219 2.03 14.58 10.42
CA VAL A 219 1.40 15.66 11.16
C VAL A 219 2.45 16.27 12.10
N PRO A 220 2.63 17.60 12.10
CA PRO A 220 3.54 18.26 13.03
C PRO A 220 3.21 17.91 14.48
N LEU A 221 4.24 17.73 15.30
CA LEU A 221 4.03 17.68 16.74
C LEU A 221 3.52 19.05 17.21
N LEU A 222 2.35 19.05 17.83
CA LEU A 222 1.88 20.25 18.53
C LEU A 222 2.90 20.51 19.65
N ASN A 223 3.64 21.61 19.56
CA ASN A 223 4.40 22.12 20.69
C ASN A 223 3.38 22.64 21.70
N ASP A 224 2.86 21.76 22.54
CA ASP A 224 2.18 22.20 23.77
C ASP A 224 3.25 22.94 24.58
N GLY A 225 3.15 24.27 24.58
CA GLY A 225 4.13 25.17 25.22
C GLY A 225 4.19 25.04 26.75
N HIS A 226 4.34 23.82 27.24
CA HIS A 226 4.62 23.46 28.61
C HIS A 226 6.04 22.85 28.68
N SER A 227 7.03 23.78 28.75
CA SER A 227 8.35 23.51 29.32
C SER A 227 8.33 23.69 30.82
#